data_86d7e37adf378f81261b25240c07b701
#
_entry.id   86d7e37adf378f81261b25240c07b701
#
_cell.length_a   1.000
_cell.length_b   1.000
_cell.length_c   1.000
_cell.angle_alpha   90.00
_cell.angle_beta   90.00
_cell.angle_gamma   90.00
#
_symmetry.space_group_name_H-M   'P 1'
#
loop_
_entity.id
_entity.type
_entity.pdbx_description
1 polymer ?
#
loop_
_entity_poly.entity_id
_entity_poly.type
_entity_poly.pdbx_seq_one_letter_code
_entity_poly.pdbx_strand_id
1 'polypeptide(L)'
;MTDLDLAAVRAFVTALDEGQFSHAAAVLGISQQAVSKRVAKLEQQLGAALFDRVPTGITATAAGARLLPHARTLLSAADDAVTAVRERVRPLRVAVLGERQAEMESLRFYLYRHPERDTEVVISNVITTTRDALLLGHPGTLRAHGTARDTLVGGRVDAAFARAYGGPRPLPPEIAAVPSYLEPLQLVVGKDHPLAGHAATTLAEVRPFTAWVPGTAVPSEWADYYRHLSEYSGVTVESGGRPEPIEDILERVAASETLVSFTGVGFRTPWHPHIRRVPVVDPIPAYPHALLWSTANPHPGLPDLVAYFRDNYNSDIADECWIPEPDRALFRP
;
A
#
# COMPACT_ATOMS: atom_id res chain seq x y z
N MET A 1 10.53 -35.62 -9.77
CA MET A 1 10.72 -34.15 -9.86
C MET A 1 9.50 -33.61 -10.58
N THR A 2 8.72 -32.74 -9.94
CA THR A 2 7.48 -32.19 -10.56
C THR A 2 7.89 -31.03 -11.45
N ASP A 3 7.67 -31.16 -12.74
CA ASP A 3 8.01 -30.12 -13.71
C ASP A 3 6.81 -29.16 -13.86
N LEU A 4 6.95 -27.94 -13.40
CA LEU A 4 5.87 -26.94 -13.45
C LEU A 4 5.86 -26.21 -14.79
N ASP A 5 4.71 -26.22 -15.46
CA ASP A 5 4.48 -25.47 -16.69
C ASP A 5 4.25 -23.97 -16.37
N LEU A 6 5.19 -23.10 -16.75
CA LEU A 6 5.10 -21.66 -16.53
C LEU A 6 3.84 -21.04 -17.14
N ALA A 7 3.32 -21.57 -18.26
CA ALA A 7 2.07 -21.07 -18.83
C ALA A 7 0.86 -21.43 -17.96
N ALA A 8 0.88 -22.57 -17.27
CA ALA A 8 -0.14 -22.95 -16.31
C ALA A 8 -0.01 -22.13 -15.00
N VAL A 9 1.20 -21.88 -14.53
CA VAL A 9 1.46 -20.99 -13.39
C VAL A 9 0.97 -19.56 -13.68
N ARG A 10 1.24 -19.04 -14.87
CA ARG A 10 0.76 -17.71 -15.30
C ARG A 10 -0.77 -17.66 -15.36
N ALA A 11 -1.40 -18.72 -15.91
CA ALA A 11 -2.87 -18.79 -15.94
C ALA A 11 -3.50 -18.82 -14.52
N PHE A 12 -2.86 -19.51 -13.58
CA PHE A 12 -3.28 -19.53 -12.17
C PHE A 12 -3.19 -18.14 -11.52
N VAL A 13 -2.03 -17.46 -11.64
CA VAL A 13 -1.83 -16.13 -11.04
C VAL A 13 -2.79 -15.12 -11.64
N THR A 14 -2.89 -15.06 -12.99
CA THR A 14 -3.79 -14.12 -13.67
C THR A 14 -5.25 -14.39 -13.32
N ALA A 15 -5.66 -15.65 -13.20
CA ALA A 15 -7.06 -15.99 -12.83
C ALA A 15 -7.38 -15.52 -11.40
N LEU A 16 -6.45 -15.59 -10.45
CA LEU A 16 -6.62 -15.03 -9.10
C LEU A 16 -6.67 -13.51 -9.11
N ASP A 17 -5.79 -12.86 -9.84
CA ASP A 17 -5.72 -11.41 -9.93
C ASP A 17 -7.01 -10.83 -10.55
N GLU A 18 -7.55 -11.47 -11.58
CA GLU A 18 -8.77 -11.06 -12.26
C GLU A 18 -10.07 -11.58 -11.59
N GLY A 19 -9.97 -12.62 -10.76
CA GLY A 19 -11.08 -13.25 -10.03
C GLY A 19 -12.10 -13.99 -10.89
N GLN A 20 -11.86 -14.05 -12.20
CA GLN A 20 -12.70 -14.79 -13.14
C GLN A 20 -11.84 -15.34 -14.27
N PHE A 21 -12.13 -16.58 -14.70
CA PHE A 21 -11.40 -17.19 -15.83
C PHE A 21 -11.63 -16.48 -17.16
N SER A 22 -12.78 -15.86 -17.35
CA SER A 22 -13.08 -15.07 -18.56
C SER A 22 -12.23 -13.80 -18.67
N HIS A 23 -12.03 -13.09 -17.56
CA HIS A 23 -11.20 -11.90 -17.53
C HIS A 23 -9.71 -12.27 -17.67
N ALA A 24 -9.25 -13.31 -16.99
CA ALA A 24 -7.90 -13.84 -17.18
C ALA A 24 -7.62 -14.25 -18.63
N ALA A 25 -8.61 -14.82 -19.32
CA ALA A 25 -8.50 -15.19 -20.72
C ALA A 25 -8.28 -13.95 -21.61
N ALA A 26 -9.01 -12.87 -21.37
CA ALA A 26 -8.84 -11.62 -22.09
C ALA A 26 -7.44 -11.01 -21.86
N VAL A 27 -6.96 -11.00 -20.61
CA VAL A 27 -5.61 -10.51 -20.26
C VAL A 27 -4.51 -11.35 -20.93
N LEU A 28 -4.70 -12.68 -20.95
CA LEU A 28 -3.72 -13.61 -21.51
C LEU A 28 -3.81 -13.77 -23.05
N GLY A 29 -4.80 -13.17 -23.69
CA GLY A 29 -5.02 -13.30 -25.14
C GLY A 29 -5.35 -14.73 -25.59
N ILE A 30 -6.01 -15.56 -24.72
CA ILE A 30 -6.39 -16.95 -25.01
C ILE A 30 -7.86 -17.18 -24.67
N SER A 31 -8.41 -18.35 -25.03
CA SER A 31 -9.78 -18.70 -24.68
C SER A 31 -9.92 -19.04 -23.19
N GLN A 32 -11.12 -18.81 -22.62
CA GLN A 32 -11.44 -19.21 -21.24
C GLN A 32 -11.23 -20.72 -21.03
N GLN A 33 -11.55 -21.54 -22.01
CA GLN A 33 -11.31 -22.98 -21.96
C GLN A 33 -9.82 -23.31 -21.84
N ALA A 34 -8.95 -22.56 -22.52
CA ALA A 34 -7.51 -22.73 -22.45
C ALA A 34 -6.97 -22.35 -21.04
N VAL A 35 -7.49 -21.27 -20.43
CA VAL A 35 -7.15 -20.91 -19.04
C VAL A 35 -7.58 -22.04 -18.09
N SER A 36 -8.85 -22.49 -18.17
CA SER A 36 -9.38 -23.56 -17.33
C SER A 36 -8.57 -24.85 -17.48
N LYS A 37 -8.19 -25.24 -18.72
CA LYS A 37 -7.38 -26.42 -18.98
C LYS A 37 -5.96 -26.32 -18.39
N ARG A 38 -5.33 -25.15 -18.49
CA ARG A 38 -4.01 -24.91 -17.89
C ARG A 38 -4.05 -25.00 -16.37
N VAL A 39 -5.06 -24.38 -15.76
CA VAL A 39 -5.25 -24.44 -14.31
C VAL A 39 -5.52 -25.87 -13.85
N ALA A 40 -6.44 -26.60 -14.49
CA ALA A 40 -6.72 -27.99 -14.15
C ALA A 40 -5.48 -28.90 -14.26
N LYS A 41 -4.63 -28.66 -15.26
CA LYS A 41 -3.35 -29.38 -15.39
C LYS A 41 -2.42 -29.08 -14.21
N LEU A 42 -2.34 -27.81 -13.76
CA LEU A 42 -1.52 -27.42 -12.61
C LEU A 42 -2.06 -28.07 -11.31
N GLU A 43 -3.37 -28.04 -11.09
CA GLU A 43 -4.02 -28.69 -9.94
C GLU A 43 -3.76 -30.20 -9.91
N GLN A 44 -3.83 -30.84 -11.08
CA GLN A 44 -3.52 -32.27 -11.21
C GLN A 44 -2.05 -32.56 -10.89
N GLN A 45 -1.12 -31.75 -11.38
CA GLN A 45 0.32 -31.89 -11.10
C GLN A 45 0.65 -31.73 -9.61
N LEU A 46 -0.06 -30.83 -8.93
CA LEU A 46 0.16 -30.51 -7.52
C LEU A 46 -0.68 -31.40 -6.58
N GLY A 47 -1.65 -32.15 -7.12
CA GLY A 47 -2.55 -33.01 -6.33
C GLY A 47 -3.48 -32.22 -5.40
N ALA A 48 -3.75 -30.95 -5.70
CA ALA A 48 -4.57 -30.06 -4.87
C ALA A 48 -5.37 -29.07 -5.72
N ALA A 49 -6.63 -28.82 -5.33
CA ALA A 49 -7.41 -27.73 -5.90
C ALA A 49 -6.83 -26.38 -5.46
N LEU A 50 -6.71 -25.45 -6.38
CA LEU A 50 -6.15 -24.11 -6.13
C LEU A 50 -7.23 -23.04 -6.07
N PHE A 51 -8.43 -23.32 -6.56
CA PHE A 51 -9.56 -22.41 -6.61
C PHE A 51 -10.81 -22.97 -5.94
N ASP A 52 -11.49 -22.09 -5.21
CA ASP A 52 -12.89 -22.25 -4.82
C ASP A 52 -13.79 -21.44 -5.76
N ARG A 53 -14.92 -22.02 -6.17
CA ARG A 53 -15.95 -21.31 -6.94
C ARG A 53 -16.91 -20.61 -5.99
N VAL A 54 -17.09 -19.31 -6.20
CA VAL A 54 -18.03 -18.48 -5.45
C VAL A 54 -19.02 -17.83 -6.42
N PRO A 55 -20.21 -17.39 -5.98
CA PRO A 55 -21.21 -16.77 -6.87
C PRO A 55 -20.67 -15.58 -7.68
N THR A 56 -19.67 -14.89 -7.16
CA THR A 56 -19.03 -13.71 -7.80
C THR A 56 -17.78 -14.04 -8.63
N GLY A 57 -17.41 -15.31 -8.78
CA GLY A 57 -16.23 -15.74 -9.54
C GLY A 57 -15.42 -16.85 -8.88
N ILE A 58 -14.13 -16.65 -8.69
CA ILE A 58 -13.20 -17.61 -8.09
C ILE A 58 -12.38 -16.95 -6.97
N THR A 59 -12.02 -17.74 -5.96
CA THR A 59 -11.10 -17.36 -4.88
C THR A 59 -10.04 -18.45 -4.68
N ALA A 60 -8.93 -18.10 -4.02
CA ALA A 60 -7.90 -19.09 -3.71
C ALA A 60 -8.35 -20.02 -2.60
N THR A 61 -8.13 -21.32 -2.77
CA THR A 61 -8.12 -22.28 -1.65
C THR A 61 -6.93 -22.02 -0.72
N ALA A 62 -6.87 -22.72 0.42
CA ALA A 62 -5.68 -22.67 1.28
C ALA A 62 -4.40 -23.13 0.56
N ALA A 63 -4.51 -24.09 -0.39
CA ALA A 63 -3.38 -24.52 -1.22
C ALA A 63 -3.00 -23.44 -2.24
N GLY A 64 -4.00 -22.83 -2.91
CA GLY A 64 -3.79 -21.73 -3.83
C GLY A 64 -3.14 -20.52 -3.15
N ALA A 65 -3.59 -20.16 -1.95
CA ALA A 65 -3.01 -19.06 -1.17
C ALA A 65 -1.53 -19.31 -0.80
N ARG A 66 -1.16 -20.56 -0.48
CA ARG A 66 0.24 -20.93 -0.23
C ARG A 66 1.08 -20.94 -1.51
N LEU A 67 0.53 -21.39 -2.64
CA LEU A 67 1.24 -21.41 -3.91
C LEU A 67 1.49 -20.02 -4.48
N LEU A 68 0.58 -19.08 -4.28
CA LEU A 68 0.57 -17.77 -4.94
C LEU A 68 1.90 -16.99 -4.84
N PRO A 69 2.52 -16.82 -3.65
CA PRO A 69 3.80 -16.11 -3.56
C PRO A 69 4.91 -16.82 -4.35
N HIS A 70 4.98 -18.15 -4.28
CA HIS A 70 5.97 -18.93 -5.02
C HIS A 70 5.73 -18.88 -6.53
N ALA A 71 4.48 -18.92 -6.96
CA ALA A 71 4.11 -18.80 -8.37
C ALA A 71 4.54 -17.46 -8.96
N ARG A 72 4.36 -16.37 -8.21
CA ARG A 72 4.80 -15.02 -8.62
C ARG A 72 6.32 -14.92 -8.70
N THR A 73 7.03 -15.46 -7.71
CA THR A 73 8.51 -15.52 -7.73
C THR A 73 9.02 -16.27 -8.94
N LEU A 74 8.41 -17.43 -9.28
CA LEU A 74 8.76 -18.20 -10.47
C LEU A 74 8.55 -17.42 -11.77
N LEU A 75 7.43 -16.72 -11.90
CA LEU A 75 7.13 -15.91 -13.08
C LEU A 75 8.09 -14.72 -13.20
N SER A 76 8.40 -14.05 -12.09
CA SER A 76 9.39 -12.97 -12.06
C SER A 76 10.77 -13.48 -12.52
N ALA A 77 11.24 -14.59 -11.95
CA ALA A 77 12.52 -15.18 -12.34
C ALA A 77 12.56 -15.61 -13.81
N ALA A 78 11.45 -16.11 -14.36
CA ALA A 78 11.36 -16.46 -15.78
C ALA A 78 11.41 -15.21 -16.69
N ASP A 79 10.72 -14.13 -16.31
CA ASP A 79 10.74 -12.87 -17.03
C ASP A 79 12.14 -12.21 -16.94
N ASP A 80 12.81 -12.30 -15.79
CA ASP A 80 14.19 -11.83 -15.58
C ASP A 80 15.19 -12.61 -16.45
N ALA A 81 15.03 -13.94 -16.56
CA ALA A 81 15.88 -14.78 -17.42
C ALA A 81 15.73 -14.41 -18.91
N VAL A 82 14.51 -14.17 -19.39
CA VAL A 82 14.26 -13.71 -20.76
C VAL A 82 14.88 -12.34 -20.99
N THR A 83 14.75 -11.45 -20.02
CA THR A 83 15.28 -10.09 -20.07
C THR A 83 16.81 -10.07 -20.09
N ALA A 84 17.44 -10.90 -19.27
CA ALA A 84 18.91 -11.04 -19.24
C ALA A 84 19.50 -11.42 -20.61
N VAL A 85 18.80 -12.29 -21.36
CA VAL A 85 19.24 -12.69 -22.72
C VAL A 85 19.03 -11.57 -23.74
N ARG A 86 18.04 -10.68 -23.52
CA ARG A 86 17.68 -9.60 -24.45
C ARG A 86 18.45 -8.31 -24.21
N GLU A 87 19.38 -8.27 -23.25
CA GLU A 87 20.13 -7.06 -22.82
C GLU A 87 19.25 -5.86 -22.45
N ARG A 88 17.96 -6.07 -22.20
CA ARG A 88 17.03 -5.05 -21.71
C ARG A 88 16.67 -5.34 -20.26
N VAL A 89 17.12 -4.49 -19.37
CA VAL A 89 16.65 -4.50 -17.98
C VAL A 89 15.19 -4.01 -17.97
N ARG A 90 14.28 -4.78 -17.37
CA ARG A 90 12.91 -4.32 -17.20
C ARG A 90 12.87 -3.08 -16.30
N PRO A 91 11.79 -2.26 -16.36
CA PRO A 91 11.60 -1.17 -15.42
C PRO A 91 11.62 -1.64 -13.96
N LEU A 92 12.25 -0.85 -13.09
CA LEU A 92 12.16 -1.04 -11.65
C LEU A 92 10.73 -0.72 -11.18
N ARG A 93 10.02 -1.69 -10.59
CA ARG A 93 8.65 -1.51 -10.13
C ARG A 93 8.62 -1.07 -8.69
N VAL A 94 8.06 0.12 -8.44
CA VAL A 94 7.98 0.70 -7.10
C VAL A 94 6.52 0.97 -6.74
N ALA A 95 6.03 0.32 -5.68
CA ALA A 95 4.68 0.53 -5.20
C ALA A 95 4.60 1.74 -4.26
N VAL A 96 3.60 2.58 -4.50
CA VAL A 96 3.14 3.62 -3.57
C VAL A 96 1.68 3.36 -3.22
N LEU A 97 1.23 3.84 -2.07
CA LEU A 97 -0.14 3.65 -1.63
C LEU A 97 -1.14 4.38 -2.55
N GLY A 98 -0.82 5.61 -2.93
CA GLY A 98 -1.68 6.43 -3.78
C GLY A 98 -0.97 7.65 -4.33
N GLU A 99 -1.55 8.28 -5.34
CA GLU A 99 -0.95 9.44 -6.01
C GLU A 99 -0.84 10.71 -5.13
N ARG A 100 -1.66 10.78 -4.09
CA ARG A 100 -1.73 11.95 -3.18
C ARG A 100 -0.79 11.82 -1.97
N GLN A 101 -0.08 10.72 -1.84
CA GLN A 101 0.80 10.43 -0.72
C GLN A 101 2.15 11.16 -0.85
N ALA A 102 2.77 11.45 0.29
CA ALA A 102 4.07 12.11 0.35
C ALA A 102 5.17 11.34 -0.39
N GLU A 103 5.12 10.01 -0.32
CA GLU A 103 6.09 9.13 -0.98
C GLU A 103 6.08 9.28 -2.51
N MET A 104 4.92 9.58 -3.09
CA MET A 104 4.82 9.84 -4.53
C MET A 104 5.65 11.08 -4.92
N GLU A 105 5.63 12.14 -4.10
CA GLU A 105 6.45 13.32 -4.36
C GLU A 105 7.94 13.02 -4.23
N SER A 106 8.32 12.28 -3.17
CA SER A 106 9.71 11.87 -2.97
C SER A 106 10.22 11.00 -4.12
N LEU A 107 9.39 10.06 -4.59
CA LEU A 107 9.70 9.21 -5.73
C LEU A 107 9.78 10.01 -7.04
N ARG A 108 8.88 10.96 -7.27
CA ARG A 108 8.95 11.87 -8.43
C ARG A 108 10.24 12.67 -8.45
N PHE A 109 10.68 13.16 -7.28
CA PHE A 109 11.92 13.90 -7.17
C PHE A 109 13.16 13.03 -7.47
N TYR A 110 13.15 11.76 -7.00
CA TYR A 110 14.15 10.78 -7.37
C TYR A 110 14.20 10.58 -8.89
N LEU A 111 13.06 10.30 -9.52
CA LEU A 111 12.96 10.06 -10.97
C LEU A 111 13.37 11.28 -11.79
N TYR A 112 13.04 12.48 -11.33
CA TYR A 112 13.49 13.71 -11.98
C TYR A 112 15.02 13.85 -11.96
N ARG A 113 15.68 13.44 -10.88
CA ARG A 113 17.15 13.47 -10.76
C ARG A 113 17.86 12.32 -11.46
N HIS A 114 17.14 11.25 -11.75
CA HIS A 114 17.67 10.02 -12.37
C HIS A 114 16.84 9.64 -13.60
N PRO A 115 16.79 10.49 -14.63
CA PRO A 115 15.95 10.26 -15.81
C PRO A 115 16.39 9.05 -16.64
N GLU A 116 17.60 8.56 -16.43
CA GLU A 116 18.14 7.35 -17.06
C GLU A 116 17.59 6.06 -16.43
N ARG A 117 16.93 6.14 -15.28
CA ARG A 117 16.37 4.99 -14.57
C ARG A 117 14.97 4.69 -15.08
N ASP A 118 14.85 3.55 -15.76
CA ASP A 118 13.54 3.06 -16.19
C ASP A 118 12.76 2.51 -14.97
N THR A 119 11.73 3.22 -14.55
CA THR A 119 10.98 2.91 -13.33
C THR A 119 9.48 2.96 -13.60
N GLU A 120 8.77 1.90 -13.20
CA GLU A 120 7.32 1.79 -13.24
C GLU A 120 6.76 2.04 -11.83
N VAL A 121 5.90 3.05 -11.70
CA VAL A 121 5.22 3.35 -10.43
C VAL A 121 3.90 2.60 -10.38
N VAL A 122 3.73 1.77 -9.36
CA VAL A 122 2.53 0.95 -9.14
C VAL A 122 1.70 1.55 -8.01
N ILE A 123 0.49 1.99 -8.30
CA ILE A 123 -0.46 2.42 -7.27
C ILE A 123 -1.10 1.16 -6.66
N SER A 124 -0.75 0.83 -5.42
CA SER A 124 -1.09 -0.45 -4.81
C SER A 124 -2.40 -0.48 -4.04
N ASN A 125 -2.91 0.68 -3.62
CA ASN A 125 -4.20 0.77 -2.96
C ASN A 125 -5.07 1.79 -3.69
N VAL A 126 -5.78 1.31 -4.69
CA VAL A 126 -6.80 2.11 -5.33
C VAL A 126 -8.10 1.87 -4.57
N ILE A 127 -8.37 2.72 -3.58
CA ILE A 127 -9.73 2.89 -3.06
C ILE A 127 -10.51 3.61 -4.15
N THR A 128 -10.86 2.87 -5.19
CA THR A 128 -11.67 3.42 -6.27
C THR A 128 -13.11 3.09 -5.96
N THR A 129 -13.92 4.11 -5.83
CA THR A 129 -15.37 3.94 -5.94
C THR A 129 -15.70 3.44 -7.34
N THR A 130 -16.83 2.76 -7.50
CA THR A 130 -17.33 2.36 -8.84
C THR A 130 -17.41 3.55 -9.80
N ARG A 131 -17.62 4.76 -9.27
CA ARG A 131 -17.65 6.02 -9.99
C ARG A 131 -16.27 6.42 -10.53
N ASP A 132 -15.22 6.26 -9.74
CA ASP A 132 -13.86 6.62 -10.16
C ASP A 132 -13.31 5.62 -11.18
N ALA A 133 -13.65 4.34 -11.04
CA ALA A 133 -13.34 3.31 -12.04
C ALA A 133 -13.95 3.62 -13.41
N LEU A 134 -15.18 4.13 -13.43
CA LEU A 134 -15.86 4.56 -14.65
C LEU A 134 -15.23 5.82 -15.26
N LEU A 135 -14.81 6.79 -14.42
CA LEU A 135 -14.18 8.04 -14.87
C LEU A 135 -12.76 7.83 -15.42
N LEU A 136 -12.04 6.83 -14.91
CA LEU A 136 -10.69 6.49 -15.36
C LEU A 136 -10.68 5.52 -16.55
N GLY A 137 -11.86 5.14 -17.07
CA GLY A 137 -11.97 4.26 -18.24
C GLY A 137 -11.52 2.83 -18.00
N HIS A 138 -11.45 2.38 -16.76
CA HIS A 138 -11.16 1.01 -16.38
C HIS A 138 -12.46 0.20 -16.23
N PRO A 139 -12.86 -0.58 -17.25
CA PRO A 139 -14.01 -1.45 -17.16
C PRO A 139 -13.62 -2.67 -16.31
N GLY A 140 -14.02 -2.70 -15.08
CA GLY A 140 -13.86 -3.86 -14.24
C GLY A 140 -13.56 -3.48 -12.81
N THR A 141 -14.06 -4.24 -11.90
CA THR A 141 -13.85 -4.18 -10.46
C THR A 141 -12.35 -4.05 -10.18
N LEU A 142 -11.88 -2.84 -9.92
CA LEU A 142 -10.58 -2.63 -9.29
C LEU A 142 -10.67 -3.27 -7.92
N ARG A 143 -10.22 -4.52 -7.83
CA ARG A 143 -10.04 -5.19 -6.56
C ARG A 143 -8.97 -4.44 -5.82
N ALA A 144 -9.23 -4.10 -4.57
CA ALA A 144 -8.20 -3.71 -3.65
C ALA A 144 -7.12 -4.81 -3.68
N HIS A 145 -6.03 -4.57 -4.35
CA HIS A 145 -4.91 -5.52 -4.47
C HIS A 145 -4.05 -5.56 -3.21
N GLY A 146 -4.65 -5.33 -2.06
CA GLY A 146 -3.93 -5.28 -0.80
C GLY A 146 -3.12 -3.97 -0.64
N THR A 147 -2.37 -3.89 0.43
CA THR A 147 -1.49 -2.76 0.72
C THR A 147 -0.24 -2.77 -0.21
N ALA A 148 0.53 -1.68 -0.23
CA ALA A 148 1.83 -1.63 -0.92
C ALA A 148 2.75 -2.75 -0.43
N ARG A 149 2.68 -3.05 0.86
CA ARG A 149 3.39 -4.14 1.55
C ARG A 149 2.98 -5.52 1.03
N ASP A 150 1.67 -5.78 0.88
CA ASP A 150 1.17 -7.05 0.31
C ASP A 150 1.60 -7.21 -1.16
N THR A 151 1.67 -6.12 -1.90
CA THR A 151 2.13 -6.09 -3.28
C THR A 151 3.61 -6.47 -3.40
N LEU A 152 4.45 -6.00 -2.47
CA LEU A 152 5.87 -6.35 -2.39
C LEU A 152 6.05 -7.83 -1.98
N VAL A 153 5.45 -8.24 -0.87
CA VAL A 153 5.53 -9.63 -0.37
C VAL A 153 5.00 -10.62 -1.41
N GLY A 154 4.00 -10.21 -2.18
CA GLY A 154 3.47 -11.00 -3.31
C GLY A 154 4.36 -11.02 -4.55
N GLY A 155 5.53 -10.39 -4.57
CA GLY A 155 6.48 -10.39 -5.69
C GLY A 155 5.99 -9.66 -6.95
N ARG A 156 5.06 -8.70 -6.81
CA ARG A 156 4.54 -7.91 -7.94
C ARG A 156 5.37 -6.66 -8.23
N VAL A 157 6.11 -6.19 -7.23
CA VAL A 157 6.98 -5.02 -7.30
C VAL A 157 8.34 -5.33 -6.69
N ASP A 158 9.32 -4.51 -7.00
CA ASP A 158 10.69 -4.63 -6.52
C ASP A 158 10.91 -3.92 -5.19
N ALA A 159 10.20 -2.81 -5.00
CA ALA A 159 10.19 -2.04 -3.77
C ALA A 159 8.80 -1.46 -3.51
N ALA A 160 8.52 -1.14 -2.25
CA ALA A 160 7.25 -0.55 -1.85
C ALA A 160 7.44 0.45 -0.71
N PHE A 161 6.71 1.55 -0.76
CA PHE A 161 6.60 2.46 0.38
C PHE A 161 5.48 2.00 1.31
N ALA A 162 5.83 1.70 2.55
CA ALA A 162 4.89 1.32 3.59
C ALA A 162 5.53 1.45 4.98
N ARG A 163 4.74 1.32 6.04
CA ARG A 163 5.27 1.18 7.39
C ARG A 163 5.91 -0.21 7.54
N ALA A 164 7.11 -0.27 8.11
CA ALA A 164 7.85 -1.53 8.26
C ALA A 164 7.25 -2.45 9.34
N TYR A 165 6.65 -1.89 10.38
CA TYR A 165 6.14 -2.63 11.54
C TYR A 165 4.61 -2.62 11.62
N GLY A 166 4.06 -3.53 12.42
CA GLY A 166 2.61 -3.68 12.60
C GLY A 166 1.94 -4.48 11.49
N GLY A 167 0.59 -4.47 11.54
CA GLY A 167 -0.25 -5.25 10.64
C GLY A 167 -0.48 -6.69 11.10
N PRO A 168 -1.39 -7.42 10.44
CA PRO A 168 -1.83 -8.75 10.87
C PRO A 168 -0.75 -9.84 10.72
N ARG A 169 0.30 -9.56 9.96
CA ARG A 169 1.43 -10.47 9.74
C ARG A 169 2.74 -9.69 9.77
N PRO A 170 3.78 -10.22 10.43
CA PRO A 170 5.12 -9.64 10.35
C PRO A 170 5.61 -9.70 8.90
N LEU A 171 6.55 -8.83 8.57
CA LEU A 171 7.27 -8.94 7.29
C LEU A 171 8.13 -10.21 7.29
N PRO A 172 8.22 -10.92 6.16
CA PRO A 172 9.18 -12.00 5.98
C PRO A 172 10.61 -11.51 6.23
N PRO A 173 11.50 -12.38 6.74
CA PRO A 173 12.87 -11.99 7.12
C PRO A 173 13.74 -11.51 5.95
N GLU A 174 13.36 -11.88 4.71
CA GLU A 174 14.01 -11.42 3.48
C GLU A 174 13.62 -10.00 3.08
N ILE A 175 12.63 -9.38 3.74
CA ILE A 175 12.26 -8.00 3.46
C ILE A 175 13.05 -7.07 4.36
N ALA A 176 13.89 -6.26 3.74
CA ALA A 176 14.63 -5.19 4.39
C ALA A 176 13.88 -3.84 4.29
N ALA A 177 14.26 -2.89 5.14
CA ALA A 177 13.69 -1.56 5.20
C ALA A 177 14.76 -0.49 5.42
N VAL A 178 14.57 0.68 4.79
CA VAL A 178 15.26 1.93 5.16
C VAL A 178 14.22 3.01 5.44
N PRO A 179 14.49 3.96 6.34
CA PRO A 179 13.60 5.08 6.55
C PRO A 179 13.53 5.92 5.27
N SER A 180 12.34 6.38 4.90
CA SER A 180 12.18 7.28 3.75
C SER A 180 11.63 8.64 4.15
N TYR A 181 10.63 8.66 5.02
CA TYR A 181 10.00 9.89 5.44
C TYR A 181 9.20 9.71 6.74
N LEU A 182 9.38 10.61 7.69
CA LEU A 182 8.45 10.78 8.81
C LEU A 182 7.42 11.83 8.42
N GLU A 183 6.17 11.42 8.25
CA GLU A 183 5.10 12.31 7.85
C GLU A 183 4.41 12.92 9.07
N PRO A 184 4.65 14.20 9.40
CA PRO A 184 3.93 14.87 10.46
C PRO A 184 2.43 14.83 10.19
N LEU A 185 1.64 14.52 11.21
CA LEU A 185 0.19 14.57 11.12
C LEU A 185 -0.33 15.92 11.62
N GLN A 186 -1.36 16.40 10.95
CA GLN A 186 -2.15 17.56 11.33
C GLN A 186 -3.61 17.17 11.47
N LEU A 187 -4.36 17.93 12.25
CA LEU A 187 -5.80 17.75 12.31
C LEU A 187 -6.49 18.34 11.10
N VAL A 188 -7.56 17.69 10.72
CA VAL A 188 -8.60 18.18 9.82
C VAL A 188 -9.87 18.33 10.63
N VAL A 189 -10.42 19.54 10.68
CA VAL A 189 -11.62 19.89 11.47
C VAL A 189 -12.58 20.74 10.65
N GLY A 190 -13.88 20.71 10.99
CA GLY A 190 -14.85 21.62 10.44
C GLY A 190 -14.57 23.08 10.83
N LYS A 191 -14.99 24.05 10.02
CA LYS A 191 -14.77 25.48 10.29
C LYS A 191 -15.39 25.97 11.61
N ASP A 192 -16.45 25.31 12.07
CA ASP A 192 -17.20 25.63 13.29
C ASP A 192 -16.76 24.78 14.50
N HIS A 193 -15.76 23.89 14.31
CA HIS A 193 -15.18 23.07 15.37
C HIS A 193 -14.38 23.93 16.37
N PRO A 194 -14.44 23.66 17.69
CA PRO A 194 -13.73 24.43 18.72
C PRO A 194 -12.24 24.66 18.43
N LEU A 195 -11.55 23.70 17.81
CA LEU A 195 -10.13 23.82 17.48
C LEU A 195 -9.86 24.56 16.15
N ALA A 196 -10.87 24.92 15.36
CA ALA A 196 -10.69 25.47 14.01
C ALA A 196 -9.92 26.80 13.95
N GLY A 197 -9.98 27.58 15.05
CA GLY A 197 -9.28 28.87 15.19
C GLY A 197 -7.89 28.78 15.81
N HIS A 198 -7.44 27.61 16.21
CA HIS A 198 -6.14 27.43 16.85
C HIS A 198 -4.99 27.49 15.81
N ALA A 199 -3.89 28.18 16.16
CA ALA A 199 -2.69 28.18 15.34
C ALA A 199 -1.96 26.82 15.35
N ALA A 200 -2.08 26.09 16.47
CA ALA A 200 -1.64 24.71 16.68
C ALA A 200 -2.44 24.12 17.83
N THR A 201 -2.41 22.80 17.98
CA THR A 201 -3.06 22.08 19.09
C THR A 201 -2.16 20.94 19.58
N THR A 202 -2.48 20.40 20.75
CA THR A 202 -1.80 19.23 21.32
C THR A 202 -2.72 18.01 21.29
N LEU A 203 -2.16 16.80 21.36
CA LEU A 203 -2.96 15.57 21.47
C LEU A 203 -3.86 15.58 22.72
N ALA A 204 -3.45 16.25 23.78
CA ALA A 204 -4.25 16.40 25.00
C ALA A 204 -5.52 17.23 24.75
N GLU A 205 -5.44 18.29 23.95
CA GLU A 205 -6.61 19.11 23.56
C GLU A 205 -7.52 18.40 22.56
N VAL A 206 -7.00 17.43 21.81
CA VAL A 206 -7.78 16.59 20.89
C VAL A 206 -8.56 15.51 21.62
N ARG A 207 -8.13 15.07 22.81
CA ARG A 207 -8.74 13.97 23.58
C ARG A 207 -10.25 14.07 23.81
N PRO A 208 -10.87 15.25 24.00
CA PRO A 208 -12.33 15.36 24.14
C PRO A 208 -13.14 15.03 22.88
N PHE A 209 -12.49 14.92 21.74
CA PHE A 209 -13.10 14.72 20.43
C PHE A 209 -12.82 13.32 19.88
N THR A 210 -13.64 12.88 18.93
CA THR A 210 -13.46 11.60 18.25
C THR A 210 -12.73 11.80 16.93
N ALA A 211 -11.63 11.08 16.76
CA ALA A 211 -10.90 11.05 15.50
C ALA A 211 -11.51 10.00 14.55
N TRP A 212 -12.11 10.46 13.48
CA TRP A 212 -12.62 9.61 12.40
C TRP A 212 -11.48 9.28 11.44
N VAL A 213 -11.00 8.03 11.47
CA VAL A 213 -9.88 7.58 10.65
C VAL A 213 -10.28 6.37 9.82
N PRO A 214 -10.50 6.55 8.50
CA PRO A 214 -10.96 5.45 7.65
C PRO A 214 -9.95 4.31 7.56
N GLY A 215 -10.47 3.10 7.40
CA GLY A 215 -9.66 1.89 7.22
C GLY A 215 -9.06 1.31 8.50
N THR A 216 -9.23 1.94 9.66
CA THR A 216 -8.71 1.40 10.94
C THR A 216 -9.53 0.25 11.52
N ALA A 217 -10.73 -0.01 10.98
CA ALA A 217 -11.53 -1.19 11.35
C ALA A 217 -10.98 -2.51 10.75
N VAL A 218 -10.10 -2.43 9.76
CA VAL A 218 -9.48 -3.61 9.14
C VAL A 218 -8.04 -3.74 9.65
N PRO A 219 -7.62 -4.92 10.16
CA PRO A 219 -6.26 -5.12 10.63
C PRO A 219 -5.23 -4.80 9.55
N SER A 220 -4.37 -3.82 9.82
CA SER A 220 -3.33 -3.33 8.90
C SER A 220 -2.26 -2.57 9.69
N GLU A 221 -1.12 -2.28 9.06
CA GLU A 221 -0.11 -1.41 9.64
C GLU A 221 -0.63 0.01 9.91
N TRP A 222 -1.62 0.47 9.13
CA TRP A 222 -2.35 1.71 9.36
C TRP A 222 -3.20 1.67 10.63
N ALA A 223 -4.00 0.61 10.80
CA ALA A 223 -4.81 0.41 12.00
C ALA A 223 -3.94 0.30 13.27
N ASP A 224 -2.81 -0.41 13.19
CA ASP A 224 -1.87 -0.53 14.29
C ASP A 224 -1.21 0.80 14.67
N TYR A 225 -0.90 1.65 13.70
CA TYR A 225 -0.39 2.99 13.99
C TYR A 225 -1.38 3.78 14.83
N TYR A 226 -2.65 3.83 14.43
CA TYR A 226 -3.68 4.59 15.14
C TYR A 226 -4.06 3.96 16.48
N ARG A 227 -3.95 2.66 16.63
CA ARG A 227 -4.07 1.99 17.93
C ARG A 227 -2.97 2.47 18.89
N HIS A 228 -1.72 2.49 18.45
CA HIS A 228 -0.62 3.02 19.27
C HIS A 228 -0.78 4.51 19.59
N LEU A 229 -1.26 5.31 18.62
CA LEU A 229 -1.53 6.73 18.83
C LEU A 229 -2.63 6.93 19.88
N SER A 230 -3.72 6.17 19.80
CA SER A 230 -4.80 6.17 20.77
C SER A 230 -4.34 5.75 22.17
N GLU A 231 -3.56 4.66 22.27
CA GLU A 231 -2.97 4.19 23.54
C GLU A 231 -2.06 5.24 24.18
N TYR A 232 -1.24 5.91 23.37
CA TYR A 232 -0.34 6.96 23.85
C TYR A 232 -1.06 8.23 24.29
N SER A 233 -1.97 8.71 23.44
CA SER A 233 -2.58 10.05 23.61
C SER A 233 -3.90 10.04 24.41
N GLY A 234 -4.59 8.90 24.44
CA GLY A 234 -5.97 8.81 24.93
C GLY A 234 -7.02 9.37 23.98
N VAL A 235 -6.66 9.71 22.75
CA VAL A 235 -7.60 10.15 21.71
C VAL A 235 -8.41 8.94 21.24
N THR A 236 -9.75 9.08 21.24
CA THR A 236 -10.64 8.05 20.69
C THR A 236 -10.54 8.03 19.17
N VAL A 237 -10.24 6.87 18.61
CA VAL A 237 -10.17 6.65 17.16
C VAL A 237 -11.32 5.76 16.72
N GLU A 238 -12.12 6.22 15.80
CA GLU A 238 -13.23 5.50 15.21
C GLU A 238 -13.11 5.42 13.69
N SER A 239 -13.71 4.40 13.11
CA SER A 239 -13.69 4.16 11.66
C SER A 239 -14.99 3.52 11.22
N GLY A 240 -15.48 3.92 10.05
CA GLY A 240 -16.44 3.11 9.30
C GLY A 240 -15.78 1.79 8.86
N GLY A 241 -16.56 0.70 8.84
CA GLY A 241 -16.07 -0.64 8.46
C GLY A 241 -15.63 -0.77 6.99
N ARG A 242 -15.63 0.31 6.21
CA ARG A 242 -15.19 0.35 4.81
C ARG A 242 -14.24 1.51 4.58
N PRO A 243 -13.28 1.37 3.65
CA PRO A 243 -12.52 2.49 3.13
C PRO A 243 -13.48 3.54 2.53
N GLU A 244 -13.27 4.81 2.87
CA GLU A 244 -14.06 5.95 2.38
C GLU A 244 -13.17 6.84 1.51
N PRO A 245 -13.69 7.43 0.42
CA PRO A 245 -12.99 8.49 -0.30
C PRO A 245 -12.67 9.67 0.62
N ILE A 246 -11.56 10.34 0.37
CA ILE A 246 -11.15 11.48 1.18
C ILE A 246 -12.20 12.60 1.17
N GLU A 247 -12.90 12.76 0.06
CA GLU A 247 -13.98 13.74 -0.10
C GLU A 247 -15.11 13.48 0.88
N ASP A 248 -15.55 12.22 1.06
CA ASP A 248 -16.63 11.85 2.01
C ASP A 248 -16.19 12.06 3.45
N ILE A 249 -14.92 11.84 3.77
CA ILE A 249 -14.34 12.12 5.08
C ILE A 249 -14.39 13.63 5.37
N LEU A 250 -13.96 14.45 4.40
CA LEU A 250 -13.97 15.90 4.54
C LEU A 250 -15.39 16.44 4.74
N GLU A 251 -16.38 15.94 4.01
CA GLU A 251 -17.79 16.31 4.19
C GLU A 251 -18.30 15.93 5.59
N ARG A 252 -17.99 14.71 6.05
CA ARG A 252 -18.37 14.24 7.40
C ARG A 252 -17.78 15.12 8.51
N VAL A 253 -16.49 15.42 8.41
CA VAL A 253 -15.79 16.25 9.39
C VAL A 253 -16.27 17.70 9.31
N ALA A 254 -16.51 18.23 8.11
CA ALA A 254 -17.03 19.59 7.91
C ALA A 254 -18.42 19.82 8.53
N ALA A 255 -19.24 18.76 8.59
CA ALA A 255 -20.59 18.79 9.16
C ALA A 255 -20.63 18.57 10.68
N SER A 256 -19.48 18.43 11.36
CA SER A 256 -19.41 18.07 12.79
C SER A 256 -18.60 19.08 13.61
N GLU A 257 -19.07 19.35 14.82
CA GLU A 257 -18.34 20.13 15.83
C GLU A 257 -17.54 19.24 16.80
N THR A 258 -17.66 17.92 16.69
CA THR A 258 -17.06 16.96 17.62
C THR A 258 -16.15 15.93 16.95
N LEU A 259 -16.22 15.81 15.64
CA LEU A 259 -15.33 14.94 14.87
C LEU A 259 -14.11 15.69 14.38
N VAL A 260 -12.97 15.04 14.50
CA VAL A 260 -11.72 15.43 13.86
C VAL A 260 -11.25 14.30 12.95
N SER A 261 -10.30 14.56 12.06
CA SER A 261 -9.55 13.53 11.37
C SER A 261 -8.07 13.89 11.37
N PHE A 262 -7.22 12.93 11.05
CA PHE A 262 -5.80 13.17 10.85
C PHE A 262 -5.45 13.06 9.37
N THR A 263 -4.56 13.94 8.91
CA THR A 263 -3.97 13.85 7.58
C THR A 263 -2.48 14.16 7.67
N GLY A 264 -1.68 13.54 6.84
CA GLY A 264 -0.28 13.88 6.70
C GLY A 264 -0.07 15.27 6.10
N VAL A 265 0.99 15.95 6.53
CA VAL A 265 1.35 17.26 5.95
C VAL A 265 1.72 17.12 4.48
N GLY A 266 2.36 16.01 4.09
CA GLY A 266 2.72 15.70 2.71
C GLY A 266 1.57 15.12 1.89
N PHE A 267 0.45 14.76 2.50
CA PHE A 267 -0.71 14.26 1.78
C PHE A 267 -1.45 15.40 1.07
N ARG A 268 -1.69 15.27 -0.23
CA ARG A 268 -2.41 16.26 -1.04
C ARG A 268 -3.93 16.21 -0.75
N THR A 269 -4.32 16.75 0.40
CA THR A 269 -5.73 16.86 0.79
C THR A 269 -6.48 17.76 -0.20
N PRO A 270 -7.62 17.32 -0.75
CA PRO A 270 -8.48 18.19 -1.57
C PRO A 270 -8.88 19.47 -0.83
N TRP A 271 -9.00 20.56 -1.59
CA TRP A 271 -9.53 21.79 -1.03
C TRP A 271 -11.02 21.63 -0.66
N HIS A 272 -11.38 22.15 0.51
CA HIS A 272 -12.76 22.15 0.98
C HIS A 272 -13.06 23.46 1.75
N PRO A 273 -14.18 24.20 1.45
CA PRO A 273 -14.41 25.54 2.00
C PRO A 273 -14.65 25.56 3.51
N HIS A 274 -15.18 24.45 4.04
CA HIS A 274 -15.55 24.32 5.45
C HIS A 274 -14.56 23.51 6.28
N ILE A 275 -13.39 23.20 5.75
CA ILE A 275 -12.32 22.49 6.47
C ILE A 275 -11.23 23.47 6.89
N ARG A 276 -10.70 23.23 8.09
CA ARG A 276 -9.47 23.84 8.60
C ARG A 276 -8.46 22.75 8.93
N ARG A 277 -7.18 23.07 8.72
CA ARG A 277 -6.06 22.22 9.12
C ARG A 277 -5.38 22.86 10.31
N VAL A 278 -5.18 22.11 11.37
CA VAL A 278 -4.55 22.57 12.59
C VAL A 278 -3.34 21.71 12.88
N PRO A 279 -2.12 22.26 12.88
CA PRO A 279 -0.92 21.55 13.26
C PRO A 279 -1.06 20.92 14.64
N VAL A 280 -0.55 19.68 14.81
CA VAL A 280 -0.44 19.03 16.12
C VAL A 280 1.00 19.11 16.60
N VAL A 281 1.21 19.59 17.82
CA VAL A 281 2.53 19.82 18.42
C VAL A 281 2.64 19.16 19.80
N ASP A 282 3.83 19.07 20.33
CA ASP A 282 4.17 18.67 21.71
C ASP A 282 3.59 17.32 22.17
N PRO A 283 4.01 16.19 21.60
CA PRO A 283 4.88 16.02 20.44
C PRO A 283 4.11 16.01 19.12
N ILE A 284 4.81 16.17 18.00
CA ILE A 284 4.24 16.03 16.66
C ILE A 284 3.99 14.55 16.37
N PRO A 285 2.75 14.06 16.22
CA PRO A 285 2.55 12.68 15.81
C PRO A 285 2.98 12.53 14.34
N ALA A 286 3.80 11.53 14.03
CA ALA A 286 4.27 11.31 12.67
C ALA A 286 4.03 9.87 12.21
N TYR A 287 3.58 9.71 10.97
CA TYR A 287 3.45 8.39 10.35
C TYR A 287 4.79 7.98 9.71
N PRO A 288 5.35 6.81 10.08
CA PRO A 288 6.67 6.39 9.62
C PRO A 288 6.58 5.65 8.28
N HIS A 289 7.00 6.29 7.20
CA HIS A 289 7.12 5.70 5.87
C HIS A 289 8.52 5.14 5.64
N ALA A 290 8.61 3.86 5.31
CA ALA A 290 9.86 3.18 4.95
C ALA A 290 9.81 2.73 3.49
N LEU A 291 10.97 2.66 2.85
CA LEU A 291 11.14 1.92 1.61
C LEU A 291 11.49 0.48 1.97
N LEU A 292 10.67 -0.45 1.50
CA LEU A 292 10.79 -1.89 1.72
C LEU A 292 11.21 -2.58 0.42
N TRP A 293 12.06 -3.62 0.52
CA TRP A 293 12.44 -4.45 -0.63
C TRP A 293 12.86 -5.86 -0.17
N SER A 294 12.84 -6.83 -1.09
CA SER A 294 13.41 -8.14 -0.83
C SER A 294 14.93 -8.12 -1.04
N THR A 295 15.68 -8.59 -0.04
CA THR A 295 17.15 -8.71 -0.13
C THR A 295 17.60 -9.72 -1.19
N ALA A 296 16.70 -10.61 -1.62
CA ALA A 296 16.95 -11.57 -2.69
C ALA A 296 16.62 -11.01 -4.09
N ASN A 297 16.11 -9.78 -4.20
CA ASN A 297 15.74 -9.17 -5.48
C ASN A 297 17.01 -8.75 -6.25
N PRO A 298 17.26 -9.29 -7.46
CA PRO A 298 18.47 -9.03 -8.24
C PRO A 298 18.39 -7.78 -9.12
N HIS A 299 17.29 -7.01 -9.07
CA HIS A 299 17.10 -5.88 -9.98
C HIS A 299 18.21 -4.82 -9.83
N PRO A 300 18.96 -4.48 -10.90
CA PRO A 300 20.15 -3.64 -10.81
C PRO A 300 19.88 -2.19 -10.40
N GLY A 301 18.67 -1.68 -10.58
CA GLY A 301 18.26 -0.33 -10.15
C GLY A 301 17.88 -0.23 -8.67
N LEU A 302 17.70 -1.36 -7.98
CA LEU A 302 17.24 -1.39 -6.60
C LEU A 302 18.27 -0.83 -5.60
N PRO A 303 19.57 -1.16 -5.67
CA PRO A 303 20.57 -0.61 -4.75
C PRO A 303 20.65 0.92 -4.77
N ASP A 304 20.53 1.55 -5.95
CA ASP A 304 20.57 3.00 -6.09
C ASP A 304 19.34 3.67 -5.49
N LEU A 305 18.16 3.08 -5.70
CA LEU A 305 16.92 3.57 -5.08
C LEU A 305 17.02 3.51 -3.55
N VAL A 306 17.47 2.37 -3.01
CA VAL A 306 17.64 2.17 -1.56
C VAL A 306 18.65 3.15 -0.98
N ALA A 307 19.80 3.32 -1.62
CA ALA A 307 20.84 4.27 -1.20
C ALA A 307 20.28 5.69 -1.20
N TYR A 308 19.55 6.08 -2.26
CA TYR A 308 18.98 7.43 -2.35
C TYR A 308 18.06 7.74 -1.15
N PHE A 309 17.11 6.86 -0.82
CA PHE A 309 16.18 7.13 0.29
C PHE A 309 16.86 7.07 1.64
N ARG A 310 17.79 6.14 1.88
CA ARG A 310 18.59 6.09 3.09
C ARG A 310 19.42 7.35 3.31
N ASP A 311 20.11 7.81 2.27
CA ASP A 311 21.08 8.91 2.36
C ASP A 311 20.41 10.30 2.37
N ASN A 312 19.16 10.39 1.95
CA ASN A 312 18.35 11.62 1.96
C ASN A 312 17.29 11.65 3.08
N TYR A 313 17.25 10.64 3.94
CA TYR A 313 16.36 10.69 5.10
C TYR A 313 16.81 11.75 6.09
N ASN A 314 15.90 12.66 6.43
CA ASN A 314 16.16 13.67 7.45
C ASN A 314 15.80 13.12 8.83
N SER A 315 16.82 12.79 9.62
CA SER A 315 16.64 12.30 10.99
C SER A 315 16.34 13.39 12.01
N ASP A 316 16.62 14.65 11.72
CA ASP A 316 16.50 15.76 12.69
C ASP A 316 15.04 15.92 13.19
N ILE A 317 14.09 15.71 12.29
CA ILE A 317 12.64 15.76 12.65
C ILE A 317 12.23 14.66 13.62
N ALA A 318 12.97 13.54 13.67
CA ALA A 318 12.61 12.40 14.50
C ALA A 318 12.58 12.71 16.00
N ASP A 319 13.42 13.66 16.44
CA ASP A 319 13.50 14.04 17.87
C ASP A 319 12.27 14.84 18.32
N GLU A 320 11.64 15.56 17.42
CA GLU A 320 10.43 16.36 17.67
C GLU A 320 9.15 15.54 17.51
N CYS A 321 9.24 14.38 16.84
CA CYS A 321 8.09 13.56 16.50
C CYS A 321 7.84 12.46 17.52
N TRP A 322 6.57 12.18 17.77
CA TRP A 322 6.13 10.92 18.34
C TRP A 322 5.91 9.90 17.22
N ILE A 323 6.53 8.74 17.37
CA ILE A 323 6.28 7.55 16.55
C ILE A 323 6.09 6.33 17.45
N PRO A 324 5.37 5.28 17.02
CA PRO A 324 5.23 4.05 17.78
C PRO A 324 6.57 3.42 18.13
N GLU A 325 6.64 2.80 19.31
CA GLU A 325 7.86 2.17 19.82
C GLU A 325 8.54 1.20 18.83
N PRO A 326 7.82 0.31 18.13
CA PRO A 326 8.45 -0.60 17.18
C PRO A 326 9.18 0.07 16.02
N ASP A 327 8.78 1.30 15.66
CA ASP A 327 9.37 2.03 14.53
C ASP A 327 10.66 2.79 14.90
N ARG A 328 10.90 3.02 16.22
CA ARG A 328 11.99 3.89 16.68
C ARG A 328 13.36 3.43 16.23
N ALA A 329 13.62 2.12 16.27
CA ALA A 329 14.93 1.58 15.88
C ALA A 329 15.29 1.85 14.43
N LEU A 330 14.29 1.98 13.54
CA LEU A 330 14.50 2.27 12.13
C LEU A 330 14.64 3.77 11.85
N PHE A 331 13.91 4.62 12.58
CA PHE A 331 13.80 6.05 12.29
C PHE A 331 14.65 6.95 13.20
N ARG A 332 15.21 6.39 14.27
CA ARG A 332 16.15 7.04 15.20
C ARG A 332 17.39 6.17 15.36
N PRO A 333 18.25 6.09 14.34
CA PRO A 333 19.43 5.22 14.36
C PRO A 333 20.50 5.69 15.37
#